data_89d61fa1bc83ef1466bb9ac15dcdc000
#
_entry.id   89d61fa1bc83ef1466bb9ac15dcdc000
#
_cell.length_a   1.000
_cell.length_b   1.000
_cell.length_c   1.000
_cell.angle_alpha   90.00
_cell.angle_beta   90.00
_cell.angle_gamma   90.00
#
_symmetry.space_group_name_H-M   'P 1'
#
loop_
_entity.id
_entity.type
_entity.pdbx_description
1 polymer ?
#
loop_
_entity_poly.entity_id
_entity_poly.type
_entity_poly.pdbx_seq_one_letter_code
_entity_poly.pdbx_strand_id
1 'polypeptide(L)'
;MNRLKNNENCRLLLKILIIFAISRLIMLIMVPVYNGIMGTHRSFLFLMNEWDAKKYAYIINHGYTHPTDIDPQANWAFFPLYVIVCAALKAVTGGLINTYVIGMIVSNICIIIAAFFAVKGLKKQTSIKEEYTMIMPVLLFMAPYTCLLYTSDAADD
;
A
#
# COMPACT_ATOMS: atom_id res chain seq x y z
N MET A 1 -8.18 33.88 7.32
CA MET A 1 -8.72 32.54 7.61
C MET A 1 -8.10 31.43 6.76
N ASN A 2 -7.86 31.60 5.45
CA ASN A 2 -7.24 30.57 4.59
C ASN A 2 -5.78 30.21 4.93
N ARG A 3 -4.95 31.16 5.34
CA ARG A 3 -3.54 30.88 5.69
C ARG A 3 -3.36 30.02 6.95
N LEU A 4 -4.18 30.23 7.98
CA LEU A 4 -4.13 29.43 9.22
C LEU A 4 -4.53 27.96 8.95
N LYS A 5 -5.61 27.76 8.20
CA LYS A 5 -6.10 26.42 7.82
C LYS A 5 -5.11 25.67 6.93
N ASN A 6 -4.37 26.38 6.08
CA ASN A 6 -3.34 25.77 5.23
C ASN A 6 -2.13 25.32 6.06
N ASN A 7 -1.75 26.09 7.10
CA ASN A 7 -0.66 25.75 8.01
C ASN A 7 -1.00 24.51 8.89
N GLU A 8 -2.24 24.38 9.34
CA GLU A 8 -2.70 23.21 10.09
C GLU A 8 -2.70 21.94 9.23
N ASN A 9 -3.18 22.01 7.98
CA ASN A 9 -3.15 20.89 7.06
C ASN A 9 -1.71 20.46 6.72
N CYS A 10 -0.80 21.40 6.56
CA CYS A 10 0.60 21.10 6.30
C CYS A 10 1.28 20.41 7.50
N ARG A 11 1.00 20.87 8.73
CA ARG A 11 1.49 20.22 9.95
C ARG A 11 0.91 18.82 10.12
N LEU A 12 -0.37 18.63 9.82
CA LEU A 12 -1.01 17.31 9.85
C LEU A 12 -0.35 16.37 8.86
N LEU A 13 -0.18 16.79 7.61
CA LEU A 13 0.47 15.99 6.58
C LEU A 13 1.90 15.61 6.99
N LEU A 14 2.66 16.56 7.55
CA LEU A 14 4.01 16.28 8.02
C LEU A 14 4.05 15.22 9.12
N LYS A 15 3.14 15.28 10.10
CA LYS A 15 3.02 14.25 11.15
C LYS A 15 2.72 12.88 10.55
N ILE A 16 1.79 12.81 9.59
CA ILE A 16 1.43 11.57 8.90
C ILE A 16 2.63 11.01 8.12
N LEU A 17 3.38 11.85 7.42
CA LEU A 17 4.56 11.43 6.68
C LEU A 17 5.68 10.92 7.59
N ILE A 18 5.85 11.50 8.77
CA ILE A 18 6.82 11.02 9.77
C ILE A 18 6.42 9.62 10.26
N ILE A 19 5.16 9.42 10.63
CA ILE A 19 4.65 8.12 11.08
C ILE A 19 4.81 7.08 9.96
N PHE A 20 4.49 7.46 8.72
CA PHE A 20 4.68 6.63 7.54
C PHE A 20 6.15 6.24 7.36
N ALA A 21 7.07 7.19 7.40
CA ALA A 21 8.51 6.94 7.25
C ALA A 21 9.02 5.97 8.34
N ILE A 22 8.61 6.16 9.60
CA ILE A 22 8.96 5.27 10.71
C ILE A 22 8.44 3.85 10.43
N SER A 23 7.19 3.70 9.98
CA SER A 23 6.62 2.39 9.67
C SER A 23 7.40 1.68 8.55
N ARG A 24 7.84 2.41 7.52
CA ARG A 24 8.66 1.85 6.43
C ARG A 24 10.06 1.48 6.88
N LEU A 25 10.67 2.26 7.77
CA LEU A 25 11.97 1.91 8.38
C LEU A 25 11.87 0.61 9.21
N ILE A 26 10.81 0.47 10.01
CA ILE A 26 10.57 -0.77 10.77
C ILE A 26 10.47 -1.96 9.81
N MET A 27 9.73 -1.84 8.73
CA MET A 27 9.62 -2.90 7.73
C MET A 27 10.96 -3.26 7.08
N LEU A 28 11.77 -2.25 6.74
CA LEU A 28 13.10 -2.49 6.18
C LEU A 28 14.01 -3.24 7.16
N ILE A 29 13.92 -2.93 8.46
CA ILE A 29 14.65 -3.64 9.52
C ILE A 29 14.14 -5.08 9.70
N MET A 30 12.85 -5.32 9.50
CA MET A 30 12.27 -6.67 9.62
C MET A 30 12.77 -7.62 8.53
N VAL A 31 13.20 -7.14 7.37
CA VAL A 31 13.72 -7.99 6.28
C VAL A 31 14.96 -8.79 6.70
N PRO A 32 16.05 -8.19 7.20
CA PRO A 32 17.22 -8.96 7.66
C PRO A 32 16.88 -9.86 8.86
N VAL A 33 15.99 -9.45 9.74
CA VAL A 33 15.51 -10.28 10.86
C VAL A 33 14.81 -11.53 10.33
N TYR A 34 13.88 -11.37 9.39
CA TYR A 34 13.19 -12.49 8.73
C TYR A 34 14.20 -13.44 8.05
N ASN A 35 15.12 -12.89 7.27
CA ASN A 35 16.15 -13.68 6.58
C ASN A 35 17.04 -14.45 7.56
N GLY A 36 17.39 -13.83 8.69
CA GLY A 36 18.19 -14.50 9.74
C GLY A 36 17.45 -15.65 10.40
N ILE A 37 16.14 -15.50 10.68
CA ILE A 37 15.33 -16.56 11.31
C ILE A 37 15.08 -17.71 10.32
N MET A 38 14.78 -17.38 9.05
CA MET A 38 14.40 -18.37 8.04
C MET A 38 15.61 -18.97 7.28
N GLY A 39 16.82 -18.50 7.55
CA GLY A 39 18.01 -18.95 6.82
C GLY A 39 17.98 -18.61 5.33
N THR A 40 17.31 -17.52 4.95
CA THR A 40 17.12 -17.10 3.55
C THR A 40 17.84 -15.79 3.25
N HIS A 41 18.02 -15.47 1.96
CA HIS A 41 18.61 -14.21 1.49
C HIS A 41 17.65 -13.51 0.52
N ARG A 42 16.39 -13.33 0.93
CA ARG A 42 15.37 -12.70 0.09
C ARG A 42 15.46 -11.18 0.15
N SER A 43 15.35 -10.53 -1.01
CA SER A 43 15.31 -9.06 -1.07
C SER A 43 14.00 -8.51 -0.55
N PHE A 44 14.01 -7.23 -0.12
CA PHE A 44 12.80 -6.52 0.28
C PHE A 44 11.70 -6.58 -0.80
N LEU A 45 12.07 -6.31 -2.06
CA LEU A 45 11.13 -6.37 -3.18
C LEU A 45 10.54 -7.78 -3.36
N PHE A 46 11.34 -8.83 -3.17
CA PHE A 46 10.85 -10.19 -3.27
C PHE A 46 9.78 -10.48 -2.21
N LEU A 47 10.04 -10.08 -0.94
CA LEU A 47 9.11 -10.30 0.16
C LEU A 47 7.82 -9.50 0.01
N MET A 48 7.91 -8.30 -0.59
CA MET A 48 6.73 -7.44 -0.82
C MET A 48 5.92 -7.83 -2.06
N ASN A 49 6.46 -8.71 -2.90
CA ASN A 49 5.84 -9.12 -4.18
C ASN A 49 5.29 -10.55 -4.15
N GLU A 50 4.97 -11.04 -2.99
CA GLU A 50 4.27 -12.32 -2.83
C GLU A 50 2.75 -12.15 -2.97
N TRP A 51 2.03 -13.25 -3.08
CA TRP A 51 0.57 -13.34 -3.06
C TRP A 51 -0.09 -12.49 -4.17
N ASP A 52 -1.08 -11.71 -3.84
CA ASP A 52 -1.88 -10.91 -4.77
C ASP A 52 -1.05 -9.89 -5.57
N ALA A 53 0.10 -9.44 -5.05
CA ALA A 53 0.98 -8.54 -5.78
C ALA A 53 1.46 -9.15 -7.11
N LYS A 54 1.71 -10.46 -7.15
CA LYS A 54 2.05 -11.19 -8.38
C LYS A 54 0.90 -11.20 -9.38
N LYS A 55 -0.33 -11.41 -8.89
CA LYS A 55 -1.54 -11.42 -9.72
C LYS A 55 -1.80 -10.03 -10.30
N TYR A 56 -1.74 -8.97 -9.49
CA TYR A 56 -1.85 -7.60 -9.99
C TYR A 56 -0.78 -7.26 -11.02
N ALA A 57 0.48 -7.62 -10.76
CA ALA A 57 1.56 -7.40 -11.72
C ALA A 57 1.34 -8.14 -13.04
N TYR A 58 0.81 -9.36 -12.98
CA TYR A 58 0.44 -10.11 -14.18
C TYR A 58 -0.65 -9.37 -14.98
N ILE A 59 -1.75 -8.95 -14.33
CA ILE A 59 -2.84 -8.23 -14.99
C ILE A 59 -2.38 -6.91 -15.59
N ILE A 60 -1.52 -6.16 -14.89
CA ILE A 60 -0.96 -4.89 -15.40
C ILE A 60 -0.13 -5.11 -16.67
N ASN A 61 0.54 -6.26 -16.79
CA ASN A 61 1.42 -6.56 -17.92
C ASN A 61 0.69 -7.22 -19.10
N HIS A 62 -0.33 -8.04 -18.84
CA HIS A 62 -0.97 -8.91 -19.84
C HIS A 62 -2.47 -8.67 -19.99
N GLY A 63 -3.07 -7.85 -19.11
CA GLY A 63 -4.51 -7.65 -19.06
C GLY A 63 -5.25 -8.77 -18.31
N TYR A 64 -6.58 -8.65 -18.29
CA TYR A 64 -7.46 -9.68 -17.72
C TYR A 64 -7.55 -10.86 -18.68
N THR A 65 -7.34 -12.07 -18.16
CA THR A 65 -7.39 -13.31 -18.91
C THR A 65 -8.54 -14.20 -18.46
N HIS A 66 -9.08 -15.00 -19.38
CA HIS A 66 -10.02 -16.05 -19.02
C HIS A 66 -9.29 -17.21 -18.33
N PRO A 67 -9.99 -17.97 -17.47
CA PRO A 67 -9.45 -19.22 -16.93
C PRO A 67 -8.98 -20.12 -18.07
N THR A 68 -7.80 -20.69 -17.90
CA THR A 68 -7.24 -21.68 -18.82
C THR A 68 -6.91 -22.94 -18.05
N ASP A 69 -6.65 -24.05 -18.74
CA ASP A 69 -6.21 -25.30 -18.11
C ASP A 69 -4.88 -25.16 -17.34
N ILE A 70 -4.10 -24.12 -17.65
CA ILE A 70 -2.80 -23.81 -17.01
C ILE A 70 -2.98 -22.88 -15.81
N ASP A 71 -3.93 -21.94 -15.86
CA ASP A 71 -4.31 -21.05 -14.75
C ASP A 71 -5.84 -21.07 -14.60
N PRO A 72 -6.37 -21.97 -13.76
CA PRO A 72 -7.81 -22.10 -13.56
C PRO A 72 -8.42 -20.93 -12.78
N GLN A 73 -7.61 -20.09 -12.17
CA GLN A 73 -8.09 -18.93 -11.41
C GLN A 73 -8.34 -17.74 -12.35
N ALA A 74 -9.60 -17.30 -12.40
CA ALA A 74 -9.95 -16.09 -13.13
C ALA A 74 -9.41 -14.83 -12.46
N ASN A 75 -8.74 -13.96 -13.23
CA ASN A 75 -8.22 -12.68 -12.73
C ASN A 75 -9.32 -11.63 -12.51
N TRP A 76 -10.58 -11.97 -12.70
CA TRP A 76 -11.74 -11.05 -12.66
C TRP A 76 -12.08 -10.53 -11.26
N ALA A 77 -11.61 -11.19 -10.21
CA ALA A 77 -11.82 -10.76 -8.84
C ALA A 77 -10.99 -9.53 -8.44
N PHE A 78 -9.97 -9.20 -9.23
CA PHE A 78 -9.07 -8.08 -8.94
C PHE A 78 -9.62 -6.75 -9.42
N PHE A 79 -9.61 -5.74 -8.54
CA PHE A 79 -10.25 -4.46 -8.78
C PHE A 79 -9.59 -3.70 -9.94
N PRO A 80 -10.34 -3.33 -11.00
CA PRO A 80 -9.76 -2.79 -12.23
C PRO A 80 -9.14 -1.40 -12.07
N LEU A 81 -9.63 -0.56 -11.15
CA LEU A 81 -9.12 0.80 -10.98
C LEU A 81 -7.63 0.83 -10.64
N TYR A 82 -7.20 -0.04 -9.72
CA TYR A 82 -5.79 -0.13 -9.35
C TYR A 82 -4.91 -0.55 -10.55
N VAL A 83 -5.36 -1.55 -11.30
CA VAL A 83 -4.69 -2.03 -12.50
C VAL A 83 -4.57 -0.92 -13.55
N ILE A 84 -5.66 -0.18 -13.82
CA ILE A 84 -5.68 0.91 -14.79
C ILE A 84 -4.69 2.01 -14.41
N VAL A 85 -4.67 2.43 -13.14
CA VAL A 85 -3.75 3.47 -12.64
C VAL A 85 -2.30 3.02 -12.80
N CYS A 86 -1.98 1.79 -12.38
CA CYS A 86 -0.63 1.25 -12.50
C CYS A 86 -0.20 1.06 -13.96
N ALA A 87 -1.08 0.57 -14.82
CA ALA A 87 -0.82 0.42 -16.25
C ALA A 87 -0.58 1.77 -16.94
N ALA A 88 -1.38 2.79 -16.61
CA ALA A 88 -1.19 4.14 -17.12
C ALA A 88 0.16 4.72 -16.70
N LEU A 89 0.54 4.59 -15.43
CA LEU A 89 1.86 5.04 -14.95
C LEU A 89 3.00 4.27 -15.62
N LYS A 90 2.84 2.97 -15.84
CA LYS A 90 3.80 2.16 -16.58
C LYS A 90 3.98 2.66 -18.02
N ALA A 91 2.87 2.97 -18.71
CA ALA A 91 2.90 3.51 -20.06
C ALA A 91 3.59 4.88 -20.11
N VAL A 92 3.28 5.79 -19.18
CA VAL A 92 3.89 7.13 -19.08
C VAL A 92 5.40 7.04 -18.84
N THR A 93 5.85 6.06 -18.04
CA THR A 93 7.28 5.84 -17.78
C THR A 93 7.99 5.06 -18.89
N GLY A 94 7.31 4.74 -19.99
CA GLY A 94 7.87 3.95 -21.08
C GLY A 94 8.31 2.55 -20.66
N GLY A 95 7.78 2.01 -19.58
CA GLY A 95 8.15 0.70 -19.03
C GLY A 95 9.49 0.65 -18.29
N LEU A 96 10.15 1.79 -18.09
CA LEU A 96 11.45 1.87 -17.40
C LEU A 96 11.38 1.45 -15.93
N ILE A 97 10.22 1.68 -15.29
CA ILE A 97 9.99 1.33 -13.89
C ILE A 97 9.35 -0.04 -13.81
N ASN A 98 9.89 -0.89 -12.95
CA ASN A 98 9.33 -2.21 -12.68
C ASN A 98 7.88 -2.10 -12.17
N THR A 99 6.98 -2.95 -12.68
CA THR A 99 5.55 -2.98 -12.36
C THR A 99 5.29 -3.07 -10.85
N TYR A 100 6.08 -3.85 -10.13
CA TYR A 100 5.97 -3.97 -8.67
C TYR A 100 6.29 -2.66 -7.94
N VAL A 101 7.30 -1.94 -8.41
CA VAL A 101 7.67 -0.63 -7.84
C VAL A 101 6.57 0.39 -8.09
N ILE A 102 5.97 0.40 -9.27
CA ILE A 102 4.81 1.25 -9.58
C ILE A 102 3.65 0.94 -8.62
N GLY A 103 3.33 -0.34 -8.44
CA GLY A 103 2.28 -0.76 -7.52
C GLY A 103 2.54 -0.30 -6.08
N MET A 104 3.76 -0.45 -5.59
CA MET A 104 4.16 0.04 -4.26
C MET A 104 4.01 1.55 -4.13
N ILE A 105 4.42 2.32 -5.13
CA ILE A 105 4.28 3.79 -5.12
C ILE A 105 2.80 4.19 -5.06
N VAL A 106 1.96 3.62 -5.92
CA VAL A 106 0.52 3.90 -5.96
C VAL A 106 -0.12 3.56 -4.61
N SER A 107 0.12 2.38 -4.07
CA SER A 107 -0.44 1.94 -2.78
C SER A 107 0.01 2.85 -1.64
N ASN A 108 1.29 3.24 -1.59
CA ASN A 108 1.80 4.13 -0.56
C ASN A 108 1.20 5.55 -0.64
N ILE A 109 1.01 6.08 -1.84
CA ILE A 109 0.33 7.37 -2.03
C ILE A 109 -1.13 7.28 -1.57
N CYS A 110 -1.85 6.24 -1.97
CA CYS A 110 -3.24 6.04 -1.60
C CYS A 110 -3.42 5.94 -0.08
N ILE A 111 -2.56 5.20 0.63
CA ILE A 111 -2.69 5.04 2.08
C ILE A 111 -2.36 6.34 2.84
N ILE A 112 -1.41 7.14 2.36
CA ILE A 112 -1.11 8.46 2.93
C ILE A 112 -2.32 9.39 2.78
N ILE A 113 -2.94 9.43 1.59
CA ILE A 113 -4.14 10.21 1.31
C ILE A 113 -5.30 9.73 2.21
N ALA A 114 -5.50 8.42 2.30
CA ALA A 114 -6.53 7.83 3.15
C ALA A 114 -6.34 8.20 4.62
N ALA A 115 -5.11 8.11 5.14
CA ALA A 115 -4.79 8.51 6.51
C ALA A 115 -5.08 10.00 6.77
N PHE A 116 -4.73 10.87 5.81
CA PHE A 116 -5.00 12.30 5.92
C PHE A 116 -6.50 12.61 6.02
N PHE A 117 -7.31 12.01 5.15
CA PHE A 117 -8.77 12.20 5.19
C PHE A 117 -9.42 11.53 6.38
N ALA A 118 -8.94 10.37 6.82
CA ALA A 118 -9.44 9.70 8.02
C ALA A 118 -9.24 10.55 9.28
N VAL A 119 -8.04 11.12 9.47
CA VAL A 119 -7.79 12.01 10.61
C VAL A 119 -8.65 13.27 10.54
N LYS A 120 -8.82 13.86 9.35
CA LYS A 120 -9.70 15.04 9.18
C LYS A 120 -11.15 14.71 9.46
N GLY A 121 -11.62 13.55 9.03
CA GLY A 121 -12.97 13.05 9.31
C GLY A 121 -13.21 12.88 10.80
N LEU A 122 -12.28 12.23 11.50
CA LEU A 122 -12.35 12.05 12.95
C LEU A 122 -12.39 13.38 13.69
N LYS A 123 -11.51 14.32 13.36
CA LYS A 123 -11.50 15.67 13.97
C LYS A 123 -12.81 16.44 13.78
N LYS A 124 -13.54 16.16 12.69
CA LYS A 124 -14.82 16.82 12.42
C LYS A 124 -16.00 16.19 13.21
N GLN A 125 -15.95 14.89 13.44
CA GLN A 125 -17.06 14.14 14.04
C GLN A 125 -16.98 14.07 15.57
N THR A 126 -15.78 14.18 16.14
CA THR A 126 -15.55 13.94 17.55
C THR A 126 -14.76 15.08 18.18
N SER A 127 -15.11 15.42 19.44
CA SER A 127 -14.34 16.35 20.29
C SER A 127 -13.07 15.68 20.87
N ILE A 128 -12.51 14.71 20.17
CA ILE A 128 -11.34 13.96 20.61
C ILE A 128 -10.08 14.85 20.47
N LYS A 129 -9.20 14.78 21.47
CA LYS A 129 -7.92 15.48 21.43
C LYS A 129 -7.08 15.02 20.22
N GLU A 130 -6.33 15.92 19.62
CA GLU A 130 -5.51 15.66 18.44
C GLU A 130 -4.59 14.45 18.59
N GLU A 131 -4.04 14.25 19.79
CA GLU A 131 -3.13 13.14 20.12
C GLU A 131 -3.76 11.76 19.81
N TYR A 132 -5.03 11.58 20.17
CA TYR A 132 -5.73 10.32 19.92
C TYR A 132 -6.09 10.12 18.43
N THR A 133 -6.27 11.20 17.68
CA THR A 133 -6.51 11.08 16.23
C THR A 133 -5.29 10.59 15.47
N MET A 134 -4.07 10.75 16.02
CA MET A 134 -2.83 10.25 15.44
C MET A 134 -2.63 8.75 15.62
N ILE A 135 -3.41 8.08 16.46
CA ILE A 135 -3.42 6.61 16.55
C ILE A 135 -3.90 6.00 15.23
N MET A 136 -4.82 6.66 14.53
CA MET A 136 -5.36 6.16 13.26
C MET A 136 -4.29 5.94 12.17
N PRO A 137 -3.42 6.90 11.83
CA PRO A 137 -2.30 6.66 10.93
C PRO A 137 -1.36 5.55 11.41
N VAL A 138 -1.09 5.48 12.71
CA VAL A 138 -0.25 4.41 13.27
C VAL A 138 -0.89 3.04 13.00
N LEU A 139 -2.16 2.86 13.32
CA LEU A 139 -2.87 1.61 13.06
C LEU A 139 -2.92 1.29 11.56
N LEU A 140 -3.19 2.28 10.71
CA LEU A 140 -3.22 2.09 9.27
C LEU A 140 -1.86 1.66 8.70
N PHE A 141 -0.76 2.25 9.16
CA PHE A 141 0.57 1.99 8.60
C PHE A 141 1.26 0.78 9.22
N MET A 142 0.89 0.40 10.46
CA MET A 142 1.45 -0.75 11.17
C MET A 142 0.60 -2.01 11.01
N ALA A 143 -0.64 -1.90 10.50
CA ALA A 143 -1.47 -3.07 10.26
C ALA A 143 -0.80 -3.97 9.20
N PRO A 144 -0.63 -5.28 9.48
CA PRO A 144 0.02 -6.19 8.55
C PRO A 144 -0.67 -6.22 7.17
N TYR A 145 -1.97 -6.00 7.13
CA TYR A 145 -2.78 -6.00 5.91
C TYR A 145 -2.52 -4.81 4.98
N THR A 146 -2.01 -3.70 5.48
CA THR A 146 -1.65 -2.54 4.66
C THR A 146 -0.23 -2.59 4.15
N CYS A 147 0.58 -3.45 4.71
CA CYS A 147 1.96 -3.70 4.32
C CYS A 147 2.08 -4.88 3.34
N LEU A 148 1.26 -5.89 3.57
CA LEU A 148 1.01 -7.01 2.68
C LEU A 148 -0.35 -6.72 2.05
N LEU A 149 -0.43 -6.60 0.74
CA LEU A 149 -1.72 -6.65 0.05
C LEU A 149 -2.47 -7.86 0.61
N TYR A 150 -3.62 -7.60 1.21
CA TYR A 150 -4.44 -8.60 1.86
C TYR A 150 -4.56 -9.84 0.98
N THR A 151 -4.12 -10.96 1.49
CA THR A 151 -4.27 -12.24 0.84
C THR A 151 -5.58 -12.85 1.29
N SER A 152 -6.47 -13.04 0.38
CA SER A 152 -7.73 -13.77 0.61
C SER A 152 -7.50 -15.29 0.58
N ASP A 153 -6.51 -15.77 1.32
CA ASP A 153 -6.27 -17.22 1.45
C ASP A 153 -7.28 -17.93 2.37
N ALA A 154 -8.29 -17.20 2.85
CA ALA A 154 -9.36 -17.77 3.66
C ALA A 154 -10.49 -18.43 2.83
N ALA A 155 -10.32 -18.55 1.53
CA ALA A 155 -11.35 -19.11 0.65
C ALA A 155 -10.99 -20.47 0.02
N ASP A 156 -9.81 -21.02 0.30
CA ASP A 156 -9.33 -22.27 -0.32
C ASP A 156 -9.20 -23.44 0.69
N ASP A 157 -9.83 -23.35 1.88
CA ASP A 157 -10.04 -24.49 2.79
C ASP A 157 -11.50 -24.97 2.76
#